data_11193bb1f9ab7a8b45f122e1de2595c4
#
_entry.id   11193bb1f9ab7a8b45f122e1de2595c4
#
_cell.length_a   1.000
_cell.length_b   1.000
_cell.length_c   1.000
_cell.angle_alpha   90.00
_cell.angle_beta   90.00
_cell.angle_gamma   90.00
#
_symmetry.space_group_name_H-M   'P 1'
#
loop_
_entity.id
_entity.type
_entity.pdbx_description
1 polymer ?
#
loop_
_entity_poly.entity_id
_entity_poly.type
_entity_poly.pdbx_seq_one_letter_code
_entity_poly.pdbx_strand_id
1 'polypeptide(L)'
;MSLTKKSGQHTIHVSPWTVDLGVITTGNLASFMIESPNIAENLDKKLFIDASAPSTNYLTGADIIEKTQQLSHLLKTKYGVRENDVVCLWLFNSIYLPVLHYAVLGLGGIVSPANVGYLPNELNHQLNVSQAKIIISDAILVDKAKEAASMSDTNVSHIISYDEILEGLAATTEKQPPLYISPEEAKSRHAYYCFSSGTSGAAKGVITTHYNLSSNVIQTKAVGEVIYGQDNIFGAVLPMSHIFGLQTFVYSCPYSAHTTVVFRQFNLELVLQKTSELKINFFHIVPPIAVLFAKSPLIDQYPDVKKHIKQFVSGAAPLSKALANAVTNRIGCRIHQAYGLTETSPVTHFFSYNLDTYDLSGVGWLVPGVEARLVDENGEHVHDFDSPGELVMRGPNIMKGYLRNPQATCDAFTDETLEWFKTGDVAVIKPDGQYQIVDRFKELIKSKGHQVAPAELEAILLTHPDVADVAVTGFHVPEEGTELPRAFIVLKPGTGTGDAGTDALAVKKWFDTRVARHKQLWGGIVLLLEVPKSPSGKILRRMLRSRTDDFAHGYTKVKSKL
;
A
#
# COMPACT_ATOMS: atom_id res chain seq x y z
N MET A 1 -10.31 -12.02 -25.56
CA MET A 1 -9.14 -12.89 -25.36
C MET A 1 -9.47 -13.92 -24.29
N SER A 2 -8.87 -15.12 -24.33
CA SER A 2 -9.06 -16.10 -23.24
C SER A 2 -8.40 -15.59 -21.97
N LEU A 3 -9.16 -15.53 -20.86
CA LEU A 3 -8.65 -15.13 -19.54
C LEU A 3 -7.91 -16.27 -18.82
N THR A 4 -7.82 -17.44 -19.46
CA THR A 4 -7.19 -18.63 -18.91
C THR A 4 -6.33 -19.33 -19.95
N LYS A 5 -5.26 -19.96 -19.47
CA LYS A 5 -4.47 -20.94 -20.23
C LYS A 5 -4.35 -22.23 -19.43
N LYS A 6 -4.16 -23.36 -20.13
CA LYS A 6 -3.91 -24.65 -19.47
C LYS A 6 -2.40 -24.89 -19.37
N SER A 7 -1.95 -25.35 -18.20
CA SER A 7 -0.60 -25.86 -17.98
C SER A 7 -0.72 -27.22 -17.30
N GLY A 8 -0.66 -28.29 -18.11
CA GLY A 8 -1.01 -29.63 -17.68
C GLY A 8 -2.49 -29.72 -17.29
N GLN A 9 -2.78 -30.18 -16.08
CA GLN A 9 -4.14 -30.28 -15.53
C GLN A 9 -4.62 -28.97 -14.89
N HIS A 10 -3.76 -27.91 -14.82
CA HIS A 10 -4.04 -26.68 -14.06
C HIS A 10 -4.59 -25.57 -14.95
N THR A 11 -5.58 -24.85 -14.45
CA THR A 11 -6.07 -23.60 -15.03
C THR A 11 -5.26 -22.45 -14.48
N ILE A 12 -4.58 -21.71 -15.34
CA ILE A 12 -3.84 -20.50 -15.01
C ILE A 12 -4.64 -19.31 -15.54
N HIS A 13 -4.94 -18.37 -14.67
CA HIS A 13 -5.59 -17.11 -15.05
C HIS A 13 -4.53 -16.11 -15.51
N VAL A 14 -4.86 -15.36 -16.54
CA VAL A 14 -3.98 -14.36 -17.16
C VAL A 14 -4.71 -13.03 -17.31
N SER A 15 -3.94 -11.96 -17.48
CA SER A 15 -4.48 -10.63 -17.75
C SER A 15 -5.27 -10.59 -19.07
N PRO A 16 -6.37 -9.83 -19.14
CA PRO A 16 -7.03 -9.53 -20.42
C PRO A 16 -6.22 -8.55 -21.29
N TRP A 17 -5.20 -7.91 -20.75
CA TRP A 17 -4.33 -6.99 -21.47
C TRP A 17 -2.96 -7.60 -21.73
N THR A 18 -2.29 -7.08 -22.73
CA THR A 18 -0.90 -7.41 -23.05
C THR A 18 0.00 -6.23 -22.72
N VAL A 19 1.28 -6.50 -22.50
CA VAL A 19 2.31 -5.49 -22.28
C VAL A 19 3.59 -5.90 -23.00
N ASP A 20 4.25 -4.93 -23.60
CA ASP A 20 5.61 -5.10 -24.09
C ASP A 20 6.59 -4.59 -23.02
N LEU A 21 7.24 -5.50 -22.31
CA LEU A 21 8.29 -5.16 -21.36
C LEU A 21 9.64 -4.90 -22.02
N GLY A 22 9.76 -5.13 -23.34
CA GLY A 22 10.94 -4.77 -24.12
C GLY A 22 11.21 -3.26 -24.19
N VAL A 23 10.20 -2.46 -23.85
CA VAL A 23 10.38 -1.00 -23.71
C VAL A 23 11.28 -0.59 -22.54
N ILE A 24 11.60 -1.53 -21.63
CA ILE A 24 12.57 -1.35 -20.55
C ILE A 24 13.97 -1.57 -21.13
N THR A 25 14.52 -0.54 -21.75
CA THR A 25 15.82 -0.58 -22.45
C THR A 25 17.01 -0.31 -21.53
N THR A 26 16.75 0.18 -20.31
CA THR A 26 17.77 0.43 -19.28
C THR A 26 17.43 -0.32 -18.00
N GLY A 27 18.43 -0.88 -17.34
CA GLY A 27 18.24 -1.63 -16.11
C GLY A 27 18.24 -0.76 -14.85
N ASN A 28 18.79 0.45 -14.90
CA ASN A 28 18.82 1.33 -13.74
C ASN A 28 17.50 2.11 -13.63
N LEU A 29 16.81 2.00 -12.48
CA LEU A 29 15.56 2.74 -12.25
C LEU A 29 15.72 4.26 -12.32
N ALA A 30 16.89 4.82 -11.99
CA ALA A 30 17.15 6.24 -12.16
C ALA A 30 17.17 6.62 -13.65
N SER A 31 17.93 5.86 -14.49
CA SER A 31 17.92 6.04 -15.95
C SER A 31 16.52 5.85 -16.52
N PHE A 32 15.81 4.78 -16.10
CA PHE A 32 14.43 4.52 -16.52
C PHE A 32 13.50 5.71 -16.32
N MET A 33 13.73 6.49 -15.25
CA MET A 33 12.95 7.70 -14.97
C MET A 33 13.45 8.93 -15.73
N ILE A 34 14.73 9.30 -15.55
CA ILE A 34 15.24 10.58 -16.09
C ILE A 34 15.47 10.56 -17.60
N GLU A 35 15.57 9.39 -18.21
CA GLU A 35 15.67 9.17 -19.66
C GLU A 35 14.31 8.82 -20.29
N SER A 36 13.22 8.85 -19.50
CA SER A 36 11.87 8.55 -20.00
C SER A 36 11.49 9.53 -21.13
N PRO A 37 11.01 9.04 -22.28
CA PRO A 37 10.52 9.90 -23.36
C PRO A 37 9.46 10.90 -22.90
N ASN A 38 8.57 10.47 -21.99
CA ASN A 38 7.51 11.35 -21.50
C ASN A 38 8.07 12.54 -20.69
N ILE A 39 9.14 12.35 -19.89
CA ILE A 39 9.80 13.47 -19.18
C ILE A 39 10.56 14.34 -20.18
N ALA A 40 11.27 13.72 -21.14
CA ALA A 40 12.04 14.45 -22.16
C ALA A 40 11.16 15.38 -23.04
N GLU A 41 9.92 14.97 -23.29
CA GLU A 41 8.94 15.78 -24.03
C GLU A 41 8.25 16.85 -23.17
N ASN A 42 8.45 16.84 -21.84
CA ASN A 42 7.78 17.69 -20.86
C ASN A 42 8.76 18.41 -19.91
N LEU A 43 9.90 18.88 -20.42
CA LEU A 43 10.96 19.48 -19.60
C LEU A 43 10.51 20.70 -18.78
N ASP A 44 9.65 21.55 -19.34
CA ASP A 44 9.17 22.77 -18.68
C ASP A 44 7.91 22.53 -17.81
N LYS A 45 7.31 21.32 -17.88
CA LYS A 45 6.11 20.99 -17.12
C LYS A 45 6.45 20.81 -15.65
N LYS A 46 5.65 21.41 -14.75
CA LYS A 46 5.73 21.17 -13.32
C LYS A 46 5.24 19.75 -13.02
N LEU A 47 6.17 18.85 -12.69
CA LEU A 47 5.85 17.47 -12.38
C LEU A 47 5.60 17.24 -10.88
N PHE A 48 6.31 17.98 -10.01
CA PHE A 48 6.04 17.98 -8.58
C PHE A 48 5.78 19.39 -8.08
N ILE A 49 4.70 19.58 -7.33
CA ILE A 49 4.31 20.87 -6.73
C ILE A 49 4.13 20.65 -5.23
N ASP A 50 4.79 21.45 -4.40
CA ASP A 50 4.56 21.47 -2.97
C ASP A 50 3.20 22.09 -2.65
N ALA A 51 2.31 21.36 -1.99
CA ALA A 51 0.98 21.83 -1.63
C ALA A 51 1.01 23.08 -0.72
N SER A 52 2.06 23.25 0.09
CA SER A 52 2.18 24.39 1.01
C SER A 52 2.66 25.67 0.33
N ALA A 53 3.42 25.56 -0.79
CA ALA A 53 4.02 26.68 -1.49
C ALA A 53 3.99 26.49 -3.04
N PRO A 54 2.81 26.33 -3.66
CA PRO A 54 2.69 25.83 -5.03
C PRO A 54 3.22 26.77 -6.11
N SER A 55 3.34 28.08 -5.83
CA SER A 55 3.86 29.08 -6.76
C SER A 55 5.39 29.14 -6.79
N THR A 56 6.05 28.77 -5.70
CA THR A 56 7.49 28.96 -5.50
C THR A 56 8.27 27.66 -5.29
N ASN A 57 7.62 26.60 -4.84
CA ASN A 57 8.26 25.32 -4.56
C ASN A 57 7.70 24.20 -5.45
N TYR A 58 8.35 23.98 -6.58
CA TYR A 58 7.99 22.93 -7.55
C TYR A 58 9.25 22.42 -8.28
N LEU A 59 9.12 21.27 -8.90
CA LEU A 59 10.14 20.71 -9.79
C LEU A 59 9.53 20.46 -11.18
N THR A 60 10.24 20.91 -12.21
CA THR A 60 9.93 20.62 -13.60
C THR A 60 10.56 19.30 -14.06
N GLY A 61 10.26 18.84 -15.28
CA GLY A 61 10.93 17.70 -15.88
C GLY A 61 12.45 17.91 -15.97
N ALA A 62 12.89 19.11 -16.38
CA ALA A 62 14.31 19.47 -16.41
C ALA A 62 14.94 19.45 -15.02
N ASP A 63 14.26 19.99 -14.01
CA ASP A 63 14.74 19.97 -12.62
C ASP A 63 14.96 18.55 -12.11
N ILE A 64 14.04 17.63 -12.40
CA ILE A 64 14.17 16.22 -11.96
C ILE A 64 15.44 15.60 -12.52
N ILE A 65 15.70 15.78 -13.81
CA ILE A 65 16.91 15.26 -14.48
C ILE A 65 18.15 15.87 -13.85
N GLU A 66 18.21 17.20 -13.78
CA GLU A 66 19.38 17.91 -13.31
C GLU A 66 19.68 17.64 -11.84
N LYS A 67 18.66 17.79 -10.97
CA LYS A 67 18.82 17.64 -9.53
C LYS A 67 19.11 16.20 -9.12
N THR A 68 18.62 15.19 -9.87
CA THR A 68 19.01 13.80 -9.66
C THR A 68 20.51 13.62 -9.85
N GLN A 69 21.09 14.16 -10.93
CA GLN A 69 22.52 14.02 -11.21
C GLN A 69 23.39 14.84 -10.23
N GLN A 70 22.94 16.05 -9.88
CA GLN A 70 23.62 16.87 -8.87
C GLN A 70 23.63 16.19 -7.49
N LEU A 71 22.48 15.65 -7.09
CA LEU A 71 22.37 14.94 -5.81
C LEU A 71 23.15 13.63 -5.80
N SER A 72 23.22 12.92 -6.93
CA SER A 72 24.12 11.75 -7.09
C SER A 72 25.58 12.15 -6.88
N HIS A 73 26.01 13.29 -7.46
CA HIS A 73 27.37 13.80 -7.23
C HIS A 73 27.62 14.11 -5.74
N LEU A 74 26.71 14.85 -5.11
CA LEU A 74 26.78 15.20 -3.69
C LEU A 74 26.89 13.95 -2.79
N LEU A 75 25.99 12.99 -2.98
CA LEU A 75 25.95 11.75 -2.18
C LEU A 75 27.24 10.94 -2.35
N LYS A 76 27.79 10.88 -3.57
CA LYS A 76 29.02 10.16 -3.88
C LYS A 76 30.24 10.83 -3.27
N THR A 77 30.37 12.14 -3.39
CA THR A 77 31.61 12.87 -3.06
C THR A 77 31.67 13.27 -1.59
N LYS A 78 30.57 13.80 -1.03
CA LYS A 78 30.52 14.28 0.36
C LYS A 78 30.25 13.14 1.35
N TYR A 79 29.31 12.24 1.01
CA TYR A 79 28.83 11.21 1.94
C TYR A 79 29.32 9.79 1.61
N GLY A 80 30.07 9.65 0.53
CA GLY A 80 30.74 8.41 0.19
C GLY A 80 29.81 7.27 -0.23
N VAL A 81 28.60 7.57 -0.71
CA VAL A 81 27.68 6.54 -1.22
C VAL A 81 28.31 5.80 -2.40
N ARG A 82 28.27 4.49 -2.35
CA ARG A 82 28.83 3.57 -3.36
C ARG A 82 27.77 2.56 -3.78
N GLU A 83 28.09 1.84 -4.82
CA GLU A 83 27.32 0.71 -5.30
C GLU A 83 27.06 -0.30 -4.18
N ASN A 84 25.81 -0.79 -4.08
CA ASN A 84 25.28 -1.68 -3.06
C ASN A 84 25.22 -1.10 -1.62
N ASP A 85 25.62 0.16 -1.39
CA ASP A 85 25.36 0.79 -0.10
C ASP A 85 23.86 0.98 0.11
N VAL A 86 23.39 0.68 1.31
CA VAL A 86 21.97 0.89 1.66
C VAL A 86 21.82 2.26 2.32
N VAL A 87 20.91 3.06 1.76
CA VAL A 87 20.53 4.38 2.29
C VAL A 87 19.12 4.29 2.85
N CYS A 88 18.98 4.49 4.15
CA CYS A 88 17.67 4.59 4.81
C CYS A 88 17.13 6.02 4.64
N LEU A 89 15.93 6.13 4.05
CA LEU A 89 15.23 7.41 3.91
C LEU A 89 14.09 7.47 4.93
N TRP A 90 14.25 8.27 5.98
CA TRP A 90 13.26 8.45 7.03
C TRP A 90 12.66 9.85 6.99
N LEU A 91 11.85 10.09 5.96
CA LEU A 91 11.37 11.41 5.53
C LEU A 91 9.86 11.44 5.37
N PHE A 92 9.27 12.59 5.70
CA PHE A 92 7.93 12.92 5.23
C PHE A 92 7.92 13.11 3.72
N ASN A 93 6.71 13.13 3.12
CA ASN A 93 6.60 13.43 1.70
C ASN A 93 7.19 14.82 1.39
N SER A 94 7.93 14.90 0.29
CA SER A 94 8.43 16.16 -0.26
C SER A 94 8.62 16.03 -1.76
N ILE A 95 8.71 17.15 -2.46
CA ILE A 95 8.96 17.16 -3.90
C ILE A 95 10.35 16.64 -4.27
N TYR A 96 11.31 16.71 -3.34
CA TYR A 96 12.68 16.19 -3.54
C TYR A 96 12.84 14.72 -3.15
N LEU A 97 11.84 14.10 -2.50
CA LEU A 97 11.94 12.70 -2.12
C LEU A 97 12.12 11.77 -3.33
N PRO A 98 11.39 11.94 -4.47
CA PRO A 98 11.67 11.18 -5.69
C PRO A 98 13.10 11.36 -6.21
N VAL A 99 13.61 12.59 -6.20
CA VAL A 99 14.97 12.92 -6.64
C VAL A 99 16.02 12.21 -5.76
N LEU A 100 15.79 12.13 -4.44
CA LEU A 100 16.63 11.36 -3.52
C LEU A 100 16.65 9.87 -3.85
N HIS A 101 15.49 9.28 -4.12
CA HIS A 101 15.40 7.89 -4.56
C HIS A 101 16.22 7.65 -5.83
N TYR A 102 16.03 8.48 -6.85
CA TYR A 102 16.75 8.35 -8.12
C TYR A 102 18.26 8.56 -7.94
N ALA A 103 18.67 9.51 -7.10
CA ALA A 103 20.09 9.77 -6.86
C ALA A 103 20.82 8.59 -6.22
N VAL A 104 20.23 7.96 -5.21
CA VAL A 104 20.79 6.76 -4.59
C VAL A 104 20.87 5.60 -5.57
N LEU A 105 19.77 5.32 -6.28
CA LEU A 105 19.69 4.25 -7.28
C LEU A 105 20.59 4.51 -8.48
N GLY A 106 20.76 5.78 -8.86
CA GLY A 106 21.69 6.20 -9.92
C GLY A 106 23.14 5.85 -9.59
N LEU A 107 23.53 5.84 -8.33
CA LEU A 107 24.85 5.39 -7.88
C LEU A 107 24.97 3.87 -7.74
N GLY A 108 23.92 3.12 -8.04
CA GLY A 108 23.83 1.67 -7.79
C GLY A 108 23.63 1.33 -6.31
N GLY A 109 23.27 2.32 -5.49
CA GLY A 109 22.87 2.11 -4.10
C GLY A 109 21.47 1.52 -3.99
N ILE A 110 21.10 1.14 -2.77
CA ILE A 110 19.81 0.52 -2.45
C ILE A 110 19.05 1.45 -1.50
N VAL A 111 17.79 1.71 -1.77
CA VAL A 111 16.95 2.55 -0.91
C VAL A 111 16.16 1.69 0.08
N SER A 112 16.23 2.03 1.37
CA SER A 112 15.37 1.46 2.41
C SER A 112 14.47 2.56 2.97
N PRO A 113 13.27 2.77 2.42
CA PRO A 113 12.37 3.82 2.89
C PRO A 113 11.76 3.40 4.24
N ALA A 114 11.83 4.29 5.24
CA ALA A 114 11.32 4.04 6.58
C ALA A 114 10.06 4.86 6.85
N ASN A 115 9.15 4.28 7.63
CA ASN A 115 7.93 4.94 8.05
C ASN A 115 8.24 6.02 9.09
N VAL A 116 7.83 7.27 8.84
CA VAL A 116 8.06 8.41 9.75
C VAL A 116 7.40 8.24 11.13
N GLY A 117 6.41 7.37 11.25
CA GLY A 117 5.76 7.02 12.51
C GLY A 117 6.51 6.00 13.36
N TYR A 118 7.64 5.47 12.90
CA TYR A 118 8.41 4.50 13.67
C TYR A 118 8.98 5.09 14.96
N LEU A 119 8.99 4.27 16.00
CA LEU A 119 9.77 4.53 17.20
C LEU A 119 11.24 4.14 16.95
N PRO A 120 12.19 4.62 17.77
CA PRO A 120 13.61 4.29 17.59
C PRO A 120 13.92 2.79 17.51
N ASN A 121 13.24 1.95 18.30
CA ASN A 121 13.42 0.50 18.27
C ASN A 121 12.92 -0.14 16.96
N GLU A 122 11.86 0.41 16.35
CA GLU A 122 11.35 -0.08 15.07
C GLU A 122 12.29 0.32 13.93
N LEU A 123 12.80 1.55 13.95
CA LEU A 123 13.83 1.98 13.01
C LEU A 123 15.11 1.16 13.18
N ASN A 124 15.54 0.91 14.42
CA ASN A 124 16.69 0.05 14.72
C ASN A 124 16.55 -1.35 14.09
N HIS A 125 15.37 -1.97 14.22
CA HIS A 125 15.09 -3.25 13.56
C HIS A 125 15.31 -3.15 12.03
N GLN A 126 14.81 -2.10 11.39
CA GLN A 126 14.99 -1.89 9.95
C GLN A 126 16.46 -1.69 9.59
N LEU A 127 17.21 -0.90 10.37
CA LEU A 127 18.64 -0.67 10.17
C LEU A 127 19.43 -1.98 10.24
N ASN A 128 19.16 -2.81 11.26
CA ASN A 128 19.84 -4.09 11.44
C ASN A 128 19.56 -5.08 10.32
N VAL A 129 18.30 -5.19 9.88
CA VAL A 129 17.94 -6.09 8.78
C VAL A 129 18.49 -5.58 7.45
N SER A 130 18.34 -4.28 7.16
CA SER A 130 18.78 -3.70 5.89
C SER A 130 20.29 -3.45 5.81
N GLN A 131 20.99 -3.36 6.96
CA GLN A 131 22.39 -2.94 7.06
C GLN A 131 22.61 -1.55 6.45
N ALA A 132 21.69 -0.64 6.74
CA ALA A 132 21.76 0.72 6.23
C ALA A 132 23.04 1.41 6.72
N LYS A 133 23.84 1.91 5.78
CA LYS A 133 25.09 2.61 6.03
C LYS A 133 24.87 4.10 6.30
N ILE A 134 23.83 4.66 5.70
CA ILE A 134 23.50 6.09 5.77
C ILE A 134 22.04 6.24 6.11
N ILE A 135 21.72 7.19 6.97
CA ILE A 135 20.34 7.61 7.25
C ILE A 135 20.18 9.06 6.77
N ILE A 136 19.21 9.31 5.90
CA ILE A 136 18.76 10.65 5.58
C ILE A 136 17.42 10.83 6.27
N SER A 137 17.35 11.78 7.21
CA SER A 137 16.22 11.95 8.12
C SER A 137 15.65 13.35 8.02
N ASP A 138 14.34 13.45 8.19
CA ASP A 138 13.71 14.75 8.44
C ASP A 138 14.34 15.41 9.68
N ALA A 139 14.49 16.75 9.66
CA ALA A 139 15.17 17.47 10.74
C ALA A 139 14.59 17.18 12.12
N ILE A 140 13.25 17.07 12.22
CA ILE A 140 12.56 16.77 13.50
C ILE A 140 12.74 15.34 13.99
N LEU A 141 13.28 14.45 13.16
CA LEU A 141 13.49 13.02 13.45
C LEU A 141 14.99 12.68 13.70
N VAL A 142 15.90 13.62 13.49
CA VAL A 142 17.36 13.38 13.55
C VAL A 142 17.79 12.79 14.91
N ASP A 143 17.29 13.30 16.03
CA ASP A 143 17.69 12.79 17.34
C ASP A 143 17.17 11.38 17.59
N LYS A 144 15.97 11.06 17.13
CA LYS A 144 15.45 9.69 17.15
C LYS A 144 16.24 8.77 16.22
N ALA A 145 16.73 9.29 15.09
CA ALA A 145 17.59 8.53 14.19
C ALA A 145 18.94 8.20 14.84
N LYS A 146 19.54 9.13 15.58
CA LYS A 146 20.75 8.90 16.39
C LYS A 146 20.51 7.85 17.47
N GLU A 147 19.36 7.94 18.17
CA GLU A 147 18.97 6.95 19.17
C GLU A 147 18.83 5.55 18.53
N ALA A 148 18.12 5.42 17.42
CA ALA A 148 17.97 4.15 16.70
C ALA A 148 19.33 3.59 16.24
N ALA A 149 20.19 4.43 15.70
CA ALA A 149 21.52 4.05 15.25
C ALA A 149 22.43 3.61 16.42
N SER A 150 22.31 4.23 17.59
CA SER A 150 23.09 3.84 18.79
C SER A 150 22.73 2.46 19.34
N MET A 151 21.51 1.99 19.07
CA MET A 151 21.04 0.65 19.43
C MET A 151 21.34 -0.39 18.35
N SER A 152 21.85 0.04 17.18
CA SER A 152 22.04 -0.82 16.02
C SER A 152 23.39 -1.52 16.06
N ASP A 153 23.39 -2.81 15.65
CA ASP A 153 24.63 -3.55 15.37
C ASP A 153 25.25 -3.13 14.01
N THR A 154 24.54 -2.29 13.24
CA THR A 154 24.98 -1.80 11.94
C THR A 154 25.86 -0.56 12.11
N ASN A 155 26.99 -0.53 11.41
CA ASN A 155 27.85 0.65 11.41
C ASN A 155 27.26 1.75 10.49
N VAL A 156 26.37 2.57 11.04
CA VAL A 156 25.83 3.75 10.38
C VAL A 156 26.92 4.82 10.32
N SER A 157 27.44 5.12 9.14
CA SER A 157 28.53 6.07 8.95
C SER A 157 28.06 7.54 8.98
N HIS A 158 26.84 7.82 8.54
CA HIS A 158 26.28 9.17 8.46
C HIS A 158 24.80 9.19 8.83
N ILE A 159 24.41 10.19 9.61
CA ILE A 159 23.00 10.58 9.84
C ILE A 159 22.91 12.04 9.39
N ILE A 160 22.18 12.26 8.29
CA ILE A 160 22.15 13.51 7.56
C ILE A 160 20.73 14.08 7.67
N SER A 161 20.60 15.35 8.02
CA SER A 161 19.30 16.01 7.98
C SER A 161 18.88 16.29 6.53
N TYR A 162 17.58 16.28 6.30
CA TYR A 162 17.03 16.64 4.99
C TYR A 162 17.41 18.07 4.57
N ASP A 163 17.45 19.00 5.53
CA ASP A 163 17.83 20.38 5.27
C ASP A 163 19.29 20.47 4.80
N GLU A 164 20.21 19.72 5.42
CA GLU A 164 21.61 19.63 4.98
C GLU A 164 21.75 19.08 3.56
N ILE A 165 20.88 18.13 3.18
CA ILE A 165 20.84 17.62 1.79
C ILE A 165 20.42 18.73 0.82
N LEU A 166 19.40 19.52 1.15
CA LEU A 166 18.91 20.60 0.29
C LEU A 166 19.93 21.74 0.16
N GLU A 167 20.58 22.11 1.27
CA GLU A 167 21.68 23.10 1.26
C GLU A 167 22.85 22.63 0.38
N GLY A 168 23.25 21.36 0.55
CA GLY A 168 24.29 20.76 -0.26
C GLY A 168 23.92 20.69 -1.74
N LEU A 169 22.68 20.34 -2.06
CA LEU A 169 22.17 20.32 -3.43
C LEU A 169 22.18 21.72 -4.08
N ALA A 170 21.77 22.75 -3.33
CA ALA A 170 21.78 24.12 -3.81
C ALA A 170 23.19 24.65 -4.14
N ALA A 171 24.21 24.12 -3.47
CA ALA A 171 25.62 24.46 -3.68
C ALA A 171 26.32 23.57 -4.73
N THR A 172 25.67 22.50 -5.22
CA THR A 172 26.27 21.52 -6.14
C THR A 172 25.91 21.86 -7.59
N THR A 173 26.91 22.07 -8.42
CA THR A 173 26.75 22.28 -9.88
C THR A 173 27.18 21.07 -10.69
N GLU A 174 28.07 20.25 -10.15
CA GLU A 174 28.61 19.05 -10.78
C GLU A 174 27.54 17.96 -10.85
N LYS A 175 27.63 17.17 -11.92
CA LYS A 175 26.63 16.12 -12.22
C LYS A 175 27.29 14.75 -12.26
N GLN A 176 26.63 13.76 -11.69
CA GLN A 176 27.01 12.36 -11.78
C GLN A 176 25.89 11.61 -12.51
N PRO A 177 26.11 11.13 -13.74
CA PRO A 177 25.12 10.34 -14.47
C PRO A 177 24.89 9.00 -13.75
N PRO A 178 23.71 8.39 -13.95
CA PRO A 178 23.43 7.06 -13.39
C PRO A 178 24.42 6.00 -13.86
N LEU A 179 24.71 5.05 -12.97
CA LEU A 179 25.46 3.84 -13.29
C LEU A 179 24.67 3.04 -14.34
N TYR A 180 25.35 2.60 -15.39
CA TYR A 180 24.75 1.70 -16.35
C TYR A 180 24.50 0.32 -15.71
N ILE A 181 23.28 -0.15 -15.80
CA ILE A 181 22.83 -1.50 -15.43
C ILE A 181 22.13 -2.05 -16.66
N SER A 182 22.50 -3.24 -17.12
CA SER A 182 21.80 -3.87 -18.23
C SER A 182 20.40 -4.34 -17.82
N PRO A 183 19.44 -4.45 -18.75
CA PRO A 183 18.11 -4.98 -18.45
C PRO A 183 18.14 -6.40 -17.85
N GLU A 184 19.10 -7.23 -18.21
CA GLU A 184 19.25 -8.56 -17.63
C GLU A 184 19.76 -8.51 -16.18
N GLU A 185 20.77 -7.69 -15.91
CA GLU A 185 21.28 -7.47 -14.55
C GLU A 185 20.20 -6.91 -13.62
N ALA A 186 19.32 -6.04 -14.13
CA ALA A 186 18.22 -5.44 -13.39
C ALA A 186 17.27 -6.46 -12.77
N LYS A 187 17.14 -7.67 -13.34
CA LYS A 187 16.30 -8.75 -12.81
C LYS A 187 16.80 -9.31 -11.50
N SER A 188 18.09 -9.19 -11.23
CA SER A 188 18.71 -9.69 -10.00
C SER A 188 19.20 -8.59 -9.07
N ARG A 189 19.46 -7.39 -9.58
CA ARG A 189 20.02 -6.29 -8.83
C ARG A 189 18.98 -5.66 -7.92
N HIS A 190 19.33 -5.54 -6.64
CA HIS A 190 18.45 -4.96 -5.62
C HIS A 190 18.35 -3.45 -5.82
N ALA A 191 17.12 -2.93 -5.73
CA ALA A 191 16.83 -1.50 -5.77
C ALA A 191 16.27 -1.02 -4.44
N TYR A 192 15.37 -1.81 -3.84
CA TYR A 192 14.68 -1.43 -2.61
C TYR A 192 14.67 -2.55 -1.58
N TYR A 193 14.70 -2.13 -0.32
CA TYR A 193 14.32 -2.92 0.84
C TYR A 193 13.14 -2.24 1.52
N CYS A 194 11.92 -2.51 1.01
CA CYS A 194 10.68 -2.04 1.63
C CYS A 194 10.25 -3.00 2.73
N PHE A 195 9.89 -2.47 3.91
CA PHE A 195 9.50 -3.31 5.03
C PHE A 195 7.99 -3.54 5.04
N SER A 196 7.59 -4.83 4.99
CA SER A 196 6.19 -5.23 5.12
C SER A 196 5.88 -5.58 6.57
N SER A 197 4.76 -5.05 7.07
CA SER A 197 4.28 -5.31 8.44
C SER A 197 3.66 -6.68 8.60
N GLY A 198 4.09 -7.72 7.94
CA GLY A 198 3.57 -9.09 8.00
C GLY A 198 2.44 -9.37 9.02
N THR A 199 1.65 -10.40 8.85
CA THR A 199 0.58 -10.76 9.80
C THR A 199 1.11 -11.37 11.10
N SER A 200 2.36 -11.80 11.12
CA SER A 200 2.98 -12.47 12.27
C SER A 200 4.45 -12.05 12.39
N GLY A 201 4.79 -11.41 13.51
CA GLY A 201 6.18 -11.12 13.85
C GLY A 201 6.66 -9.71 13.50
N ALA A 202 7.99 -9.51 13.52
CA ALA A 202 8.64 -8.27 13.14
C ALA A 202 8.52 -8.02 11.62
N ALA A 203 8.57 -6.74 11.22
CA ALA A 203 8.52 -6.35 9.82
C ALA A 203 9.68 -7.00 9.03
N LYS A 204 9.37 -7.53 7.85
CA LYS A 204 10.34 -8.19 6.98
C LYS A 204 10.78 -7.25 5.86
N GLY A 205 12.07 -7.19 5.59
CA GLY A 205 12.59 -6.47 4.42
C GLY A 205 12.31 -7.24 3.14
N VAL A 206 11.54 -6.65 2.24
CA VAL A 206 11.22 -7.23 0.92
C VAL A 206 12.28 -6.79 -0.07
N ILE A 207 12.88 -7.73 -0.77
CA ILE A 207 13.87 -7.45 -1.83
C ILE A 207 13.13 -7.17 -3.14
N THR A 208 13.08 -5.89 -3.51
CA THR A 208 12.55 -5.44 -4.80
C THR A 208 13.72 -5.12 -5.74
N THR A 209 13.76 -5.73 -6.91
CA THR A 209 14.79 -5.47 -7.91
C THR A 209 14.45 -4.25 -8.77
N HIS A 210 15.42 -3.72 -9.50
CA HIS A 210 15.17 -2.68 -10.49
C HIS A 210 14.11 -3.12 -11.50
N TYR A 211 14.18 -4.37 -11.99
CA TYR A 211 13.23 -4.90 -12.95
C TYR A 211 11.82 -5.10 -12.39
N ASN A 212 11.68 -5.52 -11.12
CA ASN A 212 10.36 -5.68 -10.53
C ASN A 212 9.55 -4.38 -10.60
N LEU A 213 10.17 -3.27 -10.19
CA LEU A 213 9.46 -2.00 -10.11
C LEU A 213 9.26 -1.34 -11.48
N SER A 214 10.27 -1.35 -12.38
CA SER A 214 10.10 -0.83 -13.74
C SER A 214 9.02 -1.61 -14.51
N SER A 215 8.98 -2.95 -14.35
CA SER A 215 7.92 -3.78 -14.94
C SER A 215 6.55 -3.37 -14.41
N ASN A 216 6.41 -3.14 -13.10
CA ASN A 216 5.12 -2.77 -12.52
C ASN A 216 4.63 -1.40 -12.96
N VAL A 217 5.53 -0.45 -13.18
CA VAL A 217 5.20 0.86 -13.79
C VAL A 217 4.61 0.68 -15.20
N ILE A 218 5.26 -0.13 -16.03
CA ILE A 218 4.77 -0.40 -17.40
C ILE A 218 3.47 -1.19 -17.40
N GLN A 219 3.34 -2.20 -16.53
CA GLN A 219 2.11 -2.97 -16.35
C GLN A 219 0.92 -2.09 -15.97
N THR A 220 1.08 -1.22 -14.98
CA THR A 220 0.00 -0.31 -14.53
C THR A 220 -0.34 0.73 -15.58
N LYS A 221 0.66 1.26 -16.31
CA LYS A 221 0.42 2.18 -17.43
C LYS A 221 -0.40 1.51 -18.54
N ALA A 222 -0.10 0.25 -18.88
CA ALA A 222 -0.81 -0.48 -19.93
C ALA A 222 -2.30 -0.70 -19.63
N VAL A 223 -2.66 -0.97 -18.36
CA VAL A 223 -4.05 -1.11 -17.93
C VAL A 223 -4.72 0.25 -17.73
N GLY A 224 -3.99 1.18 -17.17
CA GLY A 224 -4.45 2.53 -16.85
C GLY A 224 -4.23 3.55 -17.97
N GLU A 225 -4.18 3.15 -19.26
CA GLU A 225 -3.90 4.06 -20.37
C GLU A 225 -4.81 5.30 -20.37
N VAL A 226 -6.09 5.14 -20.02
CA VAL A 226 -7.03 6.26 -19.89
C VAL A 226 -6.67 7.18 -18.71
N ILE A 227 -6.06 6.64 -17.65
CA ILE A 227 -5.61 7.41 -16.48
C ILE A 227 -4.28 8.08 -16.78
N TYR A 228 -3.32 7.30 -17.26
CA TYR A 228 -1.94 7.74 -17.49
C TYR A 228 -1.71 8.31 -18.89
N GLY A 229 -2.72 8.25 -19.77
CA GLY A 229 -2.70 8.87 -21.11
C GLY A 229 -3.33 10.27 -21.19
N GLN A 230 -4.00 10.74 -20.09
CA GLN A 230 -4.59 12.07 -20.01
C GLN A 230 -3.74 13.00 -19.14
N ASP A 231 -3.92 14.31 -19.32
CA ASP A 231 -3.26 15.31 -18.48
C ASP A 231 -3.97 15.41 -17.12
N ASN A 232 -3.62 14.52 -16.20
CA ASN A 232 -4.18 14.48 -14.85
C ASN A 232 -3.26 15.17 -13.84
N ILE A 233 -3.88 15.75 -12.79
CA ILE A 233 -3.20 16.33 -11.64
C ILE A 233 -3.50 15.43 -10.43
N PHE A 234 -2.46 14.78 -9.92
CA PHE A 234 -2.55 13.83 -8.81
C PHE A 234 -2.31 14.52 -7.47
N GLY A 235 -3.11 14.15 -6.46
CA GLY A 235 -2.86 14.52 -5.07
C GLY A 235 -2.08 13.42 -4.35
N ALA A 236 -0.82 13.66 -4.02
CA ALA A 236 0.02 12.72 -3.29
C ALA A 236 -0.21 12.85 -1.78
N VAL A 237 -1.24 12.19 -1.30
CA VAL A 237 -1.67 12.19 0.11
C VAL A 237 -1.21 10.95 0.89
N LEU A 238 -0.72 9.92 0.21
CA LEU A 238 -0.19 8.71 0.83
C LEU A 238 1.31 8.82 1.06
N PRO A 239 1.86 8.13 2.08
CA PRO A 239 3.30 8.12 2.32
C PRO A 239 4.09 7.54 1.13
N MET A 240 5.02 8.30 0.59
CA MET A 240 5.95 7.84 -0.47
C MET A 240 6.97 6.83 0.06
N SER A 241 7.10 6.67 1.39
CA SER A 241 7.90 5.62 2.02
C SER A 241 7.22 4.25 1.99
N HIS A 242 5.91 4.18 1.76
CA HIS A 242 5.17 2.94 1.60
C HIS A 242 5.11 2.56 0.12
N ILE A 243 5.23 1.27 -0.21
CA ILE A 243 5.33 0.78 -1.59
C ILE A 243 4.19 1.29 -2.51
N PHE A 244 2.97 1.49 -1.99
CA PHE A 244 1.85 2.04 -2.75
C PHE A 244 2.12 3.49 -3.17
N GLY A 245 2.48 4.36 -2.23
CA GLY A 245 2.83 5.75 -2.54
C GLY A 245 4.13 5.86 -3.35
N LEU A 246 5.09 4.99 -3.08
CA LEU A 246 6.35 4.91 -3.81
C LEU A 246 6.11 4.60 -5.29
N GLN A 247 5.45 3.49 -5.60
CA GLN A 247 5.19 3.10 -6.98
C GLN A 247 4.33 4.16 -7.72
N THR A 248 3.32 4.70 -7.05
CA THR A 248 2.42 5.68 -7.67
C THR A 248 3.09 7.03 -7.87
N PHE A 249 3.61 7.65 -6.81
CA PHE A 249 4.03 9.05 -6.84
C PHE A 249 5.52 9.24 -7.15
N VAL A 250 6.36 8.27 -6.80
CA VAL A 250 7.79 8.34 -7.14
C VAL A 250 8.03 7.80 -8.55
N TYR A 251 7.18 6.89 -9.07
CA TYR A 251 7.40 6.27 -10.38
C TYR A 251 6.29 6.51 -11.40
N SER A 252 5.07 5.97 -11.22
CA SER A 252 4.06 5.95 -12.29
C SER A 252 3.60 7.34 -12.74
N CYS A 253 3.36 8.26 -11.80
CA CYS A 253 2.94 9.60 -12.13
C CYS A 253 4.03 10.38 -12.92
N PRO A 254 5.29 10.49 -12.42
CA PRO A 254 6.32 11.23 -13.15
C PRO A 254 6.77 10.49 -14.42
N TYR A 255 6.79 9.14 -14.45
CA TYR A 255 7.07 8.38 -15.68
C TYR A 255 6.11 8.73 -16.83
N SER A 256 4.85 9.04 -16.50
CA SER A 256 3.83 9.49 -17.46
C SER A 256 3.75 11.03 -17.58
N ALA A 257 4.72 11.76 -17.03
CA ALA A 257 4.79 13.21 -16.99
C ALA A 257 3.53 13.90 -16.42
N HIS A 258 2.89 13.28 -15.41
CA HIS A 258 1.77 13.88 -14.69
C HIS A 258 2.22 14.85 -13.61
N THR A 259 1.47 15.93 -13.43
CA THR A 259 1.64 16.84 -12.30
C THR A 259 1.17 16.15 -11.02
N THR A 260 2.03 16.15 -10.00
CA THR A 260 1.76 15.58 -8.67
C THR A 260 1.87 16.68 -7.62
N VAL A 261 0.76 17.01 -6.96
CA VAL A 261 0.73 17.92 -5.82
C VAL A 261 1.05 17.15 -4.56
N VAL A 262 2.18 17.45 -3.96
CA VAL A 262 2.73 16.70 -2.82
C VAL A 262 2.30 17.32 -1.50
N PHE A 263 1.58 16.54 -0.71
CA PHE A 263 1.23 16.90 0.67
C PHE A 263 2.23 16.24 1.62
N ARG A 264 2.89 17.06 2.45
CA ARG A 264 3.87 16.57 3.44
C ARG A 264 3.28 15.46 4.33
N GLN A 265 2.05 15.70 4.79
CA GLN A 265 1.21 14.74 5.51
C GLN A 265 -0.25 14.98 5.09
N PHE A 266 -1.08 13.97 5.28
CA PHE A 266 -2.52 14.13 5.02
C PHE A 266 -3.15 15.12 6.01
N ASN A 267 -3.77 16.14 5.47
CA ASN A 267 -4.66 17.06 6.19
C ASN A 267 -5.87 17.34 5.29
N LEU A 268 -7.05 16.95 5.72
CA LEU A 268 -8.26 17.01 4.87
C LEU A 268 -8.54 18.43 4.40
N GLU A 269 -8.45 19.43 5.27
CA GLU A 269 -8.75 20.83 4.93
C GLU A 269 -7.79 21.35 3.86
N LEU A 270 -6.49 21.15 4.05
CA LEU A 270 -5.48 21.52 3.07
C LEU A 270 -5.69 20.79 1.73
N VAL A 271 -6.05 19.50 1.76
CA VAL A 271 -6.35 18.72 0.54
C VAL A 271 -7.54 19.32 -0.20
N LEU A 272 -8.63 19.67 0.49
CA LEU A 272 -9.81 20.27 -0.13
C LEU A 272 -9.49 21.66 -0.71
N GLN A 273 -8.79 22.51 0.06
CA GLN A 273 -8.36 23.82 -0.39
C GLN A 273 -7.53 23.73 -1.67
N LYS A 274 -6.48 22.88 -1.67
CA LYS A 274 -5.57 22.74 -2.82
C LYS A 274 -6.20 22.01 -3.99
N THR A 275 -7.19 21.15 -3.75
CA THR A 275 -7.98 20.56 -4.84
C THR A 275 -8.74 21.62 -5.60
N SER A 276 -9.36 22.60 -4.93
CA SER A 276 -10.04 23.72 -5.58
C SER A 276 -9.06 24.65 -6.29
N GLU A 277 -7.94 24.98 -5.64
CA GLU A 277 -6.92 25.93 -6.16
C GLU A 277 -6.19 25.36 -7.38
N LEU A 278 -5.69 24.14 -7.29
CA LEU A 278 -4.83 23.51 -8.29
C LEU A 278 -5.57 22.53 -9.21
N LYS A 279 -6.88 22.38 -9.06
CA LYS A 279 -7.76 21.49 -9.84
C LYS A 279 -7.31 20.03 -9.81
N ILE A 280 -6.89 19.56 -8.63
CA ILE A 280 -6.48 18.17 -8.45
C ILE A 280 -7.68 17.27 -8.78
N ASN A 281 -7.47 16.33 -9.70
CA ASN A 281 -8.57 15.52 -10.22
C ASN A 281 -8.43 14.03 -9.98
N PHE A 282 -7.29 13.57 -9.45
CA PHE A 282 -7.02 12.17 -9.23
C PHE A 282 -6.35 11.92 -7.86
N PHE A 283 -6.89 10.95 -7.11
CA PHE A 283 -6.33 10.58 -5.82
C PHE A 283 -6.21 9.07 -5.66
N HIS A 284 -5.03 8.63 -5.23
CA HIS A 284 -4.86 7.32 -4.61
C HIS A 284 -5.07 7.48 -3.11
N ILE A 285 -5.97 6.69 -2.54
CA ILE A 285 -6.38 6.80 -1.14
C ILE A 285 -6.43 5.44 -0.45
N VAL A 286 -6.67 5.46 0.84
CA VAL A 286 -6.95 4.29 1.67
C VAL A 286 -8.33 4.41 2.31
N PRO A 287 -8.96 3.31 2.77
CA PRO A 287 -10.32 3.36 3.31
C PRO A 287 -10.57 4.42 4.39
N PRO A 288 -9.66 4.71 5.34
CA PRO A 288 -9.86 5.82 6.29
C PRO A 288 -10.05 7.19 5.62
N ILE A 289 -9.32 7.46 4.54
CA ILE A 289 -9.48 8.69 3.77
C ILE A 289 -10.83 8.67 3.02
N ALA A 290 -11.23 7.53 2.47
CA ALA A 290 -12.56 7.38 1.86
C ALA A 290 -13.70 7.67 2.85
N VAL A 291 -13.57 7.24 4.12
CA VAL A 291 -14.53 7.57 5.19
C VAL A 291 -14.65 9.08 5.39
N LEU A 292 -13.54 9.82 5.38
CA LEU A 292 -13.55 11.27 5.50
C LEU A 292 -14.27 11.93 4.32
N PHE A 293 -14.00 11.51 3.09
CA PHE A 293 -14.71 12.01 1.90
C PHE A 293 -16.19 11.66 1.92
N ALA A 294 -16.57 10.51 2.47
CA ALA A 294 -17.98 10.11 2.59
C ALA A 294 -18.74 10.86 3.70
N LYS A 295 -18.08 11.16 4.85
CA LYS A 295 -18.80 11.53 6.07
C LYS A 295 -18.44 12.90 6.66
N SER A 296 -17.26 13.47 6.36
CA SER A 296 -16.83 14.72 6.99
C SER A 296 -17.68 15.92 6.55
N PRO A 297 -18.25 16.72 7.46
CA PRO A 297 -18.99 17.94 7.12
C PRO A 297 -18.10 19.00 6.44
N LEU A 298 -16.79 18.90 6.60
CA LEU A 298 -15.84 19.82 5.99
C LEU A 298 -15.92 19.85 4.47
N ILE A 299 -16.28 18.70 3.83
CA ILE A 299 -16.47 18.61 2.37
C ILE A 299 -17.50 19.64 1.85
N ASP A 300 -18.54 19.93 2.63
CA ASP A 300 -19.63 20.81 2.20
C ASP A 300 -19.20 22.29 2.19
N GLN A 301 -18.09 22.62 2.87
CA GLN A 301 -17.47 23.95 2.85
C GLN A 301 -16.63 24.21 1.58
N TYR A 302 -16.33 23.13 0.81
CA TYR A 302 -15.52 23.18 -0.41
C TYR A 302 -16.30 22.62 -1.62
N PRO A 303 -17.40 23.25 -2.06
CA PRO A 303 -18.29 22.69 -3.10
C PRO A 303 -17.59 22.50 -4.46
N ASP A 304 -16.53 23.27 -4.74
CA ASP A 304 -15.79 23.18 -6.00
C ASP A 304 -14.97 21.89 -6.12
N VAL A 305 -14.62 21.25 -5.00
CA VAL A 305 -13.90 19.96 -4.98
C VAL A 305 -14.65 18.91 -5.83
N LYS A 306 -15.98 18.88 -5.74
CA LYS A 306 -16.84 17.95 -6.51
C LYS A 306 -16.77 18.18 -8.03
N LYS A 307 -16.39 19.39 -8.47
CA LYS A 307 -16.23 19.71 -9.90
C LYS A 307 -14.90 19.23 -10.47
N HIS A 308 -13.89 19.09 -9.59
CA HIS A 308 -12.53 18.78 -10.03
C HIS A 308 -12.21 17.29 -9.89
N ILE A 309 -12.57 16.65 -8.78
CA ILE A 309 -12.24 15.23 -8.55
C ILE A 309 -13.01 14.35 -9.54
N LYS A 310 -12.26 13.65 -10.37
CA LYS A 310 -12.80 12.71 -11.38
C LYS A 310 -12.76 11.27 -10.89
N GLN A 311 -11.75 10.94 -10.06
CA GLN A 311 -11.45 9.56 -9.72
C GLN A 311 -10.74 9.41 -8.38
N PHE A 312 -11.13 8.36 -7.64
CA PHE A 312 -10.37 7.78 -6.55
C PHE A 312 -9.93 6.35 -6.89
N VAL A 313 -8.74 5.98 -6.47
CA VAL A 313 -8.28 4.59 -6.41
C VAL A 313 -7.96 4.25 -4.96
N SER A 314 -8.66 3.26 -4.41
CA SER A 314 -8.45 2.78 -3.04
C SER A 314 -7.62 1.50 -3.04
N GLY A 315 -6.64 1.41 -2.14
CA GLY A 315 -5.80 0.23 -1.96
C GLY A 315 -5.39 0.02 -0.51
N ALA A 316 -4.48 -0.90 -0.30
CA ALA A 316 -3.87 -1.29 0.98
C ALA A 316 -4.82 -1.98 1.99
N ALA A 317 -6.12 -1.81 1.90
CA ALA A 317 -7.12 -2.49 2.72
C ALA A 317 -8.46 -2.60 1.96
N PRO A 318 -9.33 -3.56 2.31
CA PRO A 318 -10.63 -3.72 1.65
C PRO A 318 -11.52 -2.49 1.83
N LEU A 319 -12.19 -2.09 0.75
CA LEU A 319 -13.20 -1.03 0.75
C LEU A 319 -14.59 -1.65 0.55
N SER A 320 -15.50 -1.45 1.49
CA SER A 320 -16.84 -1.98 1.34
C SER A 320 -17.62 -1.27 0.22
N LYS A 321 -18.47 -2.02 -0.49
CA LYS A 321 -19.37 -1.47 -1.53
C LYS A 321 -20.24 -0.32 -1.01
N ALA A 322 -20.68 -0.41 0.26
CA ALA A 322 -21.48 0.65 0.90
C ALA A 322 -20.67 1.96 1.03
N LEU A 323 -19.40 1.87 1.46
CA LEU A 323 -18.52 3.04 1.57
C LEU A 323 -18.16 3.60 0.19
N ALA A 324 -17.89 2.73 -0.79
CA ALA A 324 -17.62 3.15 -2.17
C ALA A 324 -18.82 3.94 -2.73
N ASN A 325 -20.04 3.43 -2.57
CA ASN A 325 -21.27 4.12 -2.98
C ASN A 325 -21.46 5.46 -2.24
N ALA A 326 -21.16 5.51 -0.94
CA ALA A 326 -21.29 6.75 -0.16
C ALA A 326 -20.35 7.84 -0.67
N VAL A 327 -19.09 7.50 -1.00
CA VAL A 327 -18.13 8.43 -1.63
C VAL A 327 -18.64 8.87 -3.00
N THR A 328 -19.04 7.93 -3.86
CA THR A 328 -19.54 8.22 -5.21
C THR A 328 -20.76 9.15 -5.18
N ASN A 329 -21.73 8.88 -4.32
CA ASN A 329 -22.95 9.70 -4.20
C ASN A 329 -22.64 11.11 -3.68
N ARG A 330 -21.67 11.24 -2.78
CA ARG A 330 -21.34 12.53 -2.17
C ARG A 330 -20.44 13.41 -3.03
N ILE A 331 -19.43 12.81 -3.63
CA ILE A 331 -18.42 13.56 -4.42
C ILE A 331 -18.84 13.66 -5.89
N GLY A 332 -19.59 12.68 -6.40
CA GLY A 332 -19.99 12.64 -7.81
C GLY A 332 -18.98 11.96 -8.72
N CYS A 333 -17.96 11.29 -8.17
CA CYS A 333 -16.94 10.57 -8.94
C CYS A 333 -16.86 9.09 -8.54
N ARG A 334 -16.25 8.28 -9.41
CA ARG A 334 -16.08 6.85 -9.15
C ARG A 334 -14.93 6.62 -8.16
N ILE A 335 -15.05 5.58 -7.35
CA ILE A 335 -13.96 5.04 -6.54
C ILE A 335 -13.76 3.58 -6.91
N HIS A 336 -12.56 3.22 -7.32
CA HIS A 336 -12.17 1.86 -7.68
C HIS A 336 -11.18 1.29 -6.68
N GLN A 337 -11.10 -0.02 -6.62
CA GLN A 337 -10.10 -0.69 -5.81
C GLN A 337 -8.98 -1.24 -6.67
N ALA A 338 -7.76 -1.22 -6.13
CA ALA A 338 -6.61 -1.92 -6.65
C ALA A 338 -6.06 -2.84 -5.57
N TYR A 339 -5.41 -3.93 -5.97
CA TYR A 339 -4.82 -4.87 -5.04
C TYR A 339 -3.35 -5.12 -5.36
N GLY A 340 -2.60 -5.31 -4.30
CA GLY A 340 -1.19 -5.63 -4.34
C GLY A 340 -0.57 -5.66 -2.96
N LEU A 341 0.67 -6.10 -2.90
CA LEU A 341 1.45 -6.26 -1.67
C LEU A 341 2.82 -5.63 -1.86
N THR A 342 3.56 -5.42 -0.76
CA THR A 342 4.96 -5.02 -0.84
C THR A 342 5.76 -6.04 -1.65
N GLU A 343 5.44 -7.30 -1.50
CA GLU A 343 6.04 -8.46 -2.14
C GLU A 343 5.75 -8.55 -3.65
N THR A 344 4.86 -7.70 -4.17
CA THR A 344 4.47 -7.69 -5.59
C THR A 344 4.74 -6.36 -6.30
N SER A 345 5.46 -5.41 -5.71
CA SER A 345 6.06 -4.17 -6.23
C SER A 345 5.14 -3.05 -6.76
N PRO A 346 3.95 -2.70 -6.28
CA PRO A 346 3.07 -3.57 -5.54
C PRO A 346 1.92 -4.17 -6.36
N VAL A 347 1.50 -3.55 -7.50
CA VAL A 347 0.18 -3.74 -8.12
C VAL A 347 0.12 -5.05 -8.90
N THR A 348 -0.86 -5.89 -8.57
CA THR A 348 -1.16 -7.12 -9.31
C THR A 348 -2.53 -7.13 -9.93
N HIS A 349 -3.47 -6.38 -9.33
CA HIS A 349 -4.82 -6.22 -9.88
C HIS A 349 -5.16 -4.74 -9.97
N PHE A 350 -5.73 -4.37 -11.10
CA PHE A 350 -6.15 -3.02 -11.39
C PHE A 350 -7.46 -3.03 -12.19
N PHE A 351 -8.19 -1.93 -12.13
CA PHE A 351 -9.45 -1.80 -12.86
C PHE A 351 -9.22 -1.27 -14.27
N SER A 352 -10.13 -1.58 -15.19
CA SER A 352 -10.19 -0.93 -16.50
C SER A 352 -11.16 0.23 -16.48
N TYR A 353 -10.72 1.36 -17.01
CA TYR A 353 -11.53 2.57 -17.09
C TYR A 353 -12.67 2.48 -18.11
N ASN A 354 -12.52 1.58 -19.09
CA ASN A 354 -13.45 1.47 -20.23
C ASN A 354 -14.65 0.56 -19.96
N LEU A 355 -14.78 -0.03 -18.76
CA LEU A 355 -15.87 -0.92 -18.42
C LEU A 355 -16.93 -0.18 -17.60
N ASP A 356 -18.10 0.05 -18.21
CA ASP A 356 -19.25 0.65 -17.54
C ASP A 356 -19.84 -0.26 -16.45
N THR A 357 -19.55 -1.55 -16.51
CA THR A 357 -19.99 -2.56 -15.55
C THR A 357 -18.82 -3.06 -14.71
N TYR A 358 -18.59 -2.43 -13.59
CA TYR A 358 -17.57 -2.81 -12.63
C TYR A 358 -18.20 -3.07 -11.27
N ASP A 359 -17.95 -4.25 -10.68
CA ASP A 359 -18.38 -4.49 -9.30
C ASP A 359 -17.42 -3.76 -8.34
N LEU A 360 -17.96 -2.77 -7.62
CA LEU A 360 -17.22 -1.95 -6.65
C LEU A 360 -16.66 -2.77 -5.46
N SER A 361 -17.06 -4.02 -5.29
CA SER A 361 -16.48 -4.94 -4.29
C SER A 361 -15.23 -5.66 -4.80
N GLY A 362 -14.98 -5.65 -6.11
CA GLY A 362 -13.82 -6.28 -6.75
C GLY A 362 -12.59 -5.37 -6.74
N VAL A 363 -11.44 -5.99 -6.98
CA VAL A 363 -10.13 -5.31 -7.09
C VAL A 363 -9.66 -5.19 -8.55
N GLY A 364 -10.53 -5.54 -9.50
CA GLY A 364 -10.23 -5.50 -10.92
C GLY A 364 -9.66 -6.82 -11.44
N TRP A 365 -8.87 -6.72 -12.49
CA TRP A 365 -8.26 -7.83 -13.23
C TRP A 365 -6.75 -7.84 -13.04
N LEU A 366 -6.12 -8.97 -13.31
CA LEU A 366 -4.66 -9.07 -13.30
C LEU A 366 -4.03 -8.02 -14.23
N VAL A 367 -2.98 -7.38 -13.77
CA VAL A 367 -2.13 -6.55 -14.65
C VAL A 367 -1.38 -7.46 -15.65
N PRO A 368 -1.05 -6.98 -16.85
CA PRO A 368 -0.44 -7.82 -17.88
C PRO A 368 0.93 -8.37 -17.44
N GLY A 369 1.22 -9.61 -17.84
CA GLY A 369 2.44 -10.32 -17.45
C GLY A 369 2.39 -10.98 -16.07
N VAL A 370 1.30 -10.80 -15.31
CA VAL A 370 1.03 -11.55 -14.07
C VAL A 370 0.13 -12.74 -14.41
N GLU A 371 0.44 -13.85 -13.81
CA GLU A 371 -0.33 -15.10 -13.86
C GLU A 371 -0.78 -15.47 -12.45
N ALA A 372 -1.99 -16.00 -12.33
CA ALA A 372 -2.55 -16.38 -11.05
C ALA A 372 -3.27 -17.73 -11.11
N ARG A 373 -3.36 -18.36 -9.96
CA ARG A 373 -4.19 -19.53 -9.69
C ARG A 373 -4.73 -19.46 -8.27
N LEU A 374 -5.84 -20.13 -8.00
CA LEU A 374 -6.35 -20.34 -6.66
C LEU A 374 -6.03 -21.76 -6.19
N VAL A 375 -5.66 -21.89 -4.92
CA VAL A 375 -5.43 -23.19 -4.29
C VAL A 375 -6.23 -23.30 -2.99
N ASP A 376 -6.66 -24.52 -2.68
CA ASP A 376 -7.34 -24.84 -1.41
C ASP A 376 -6.35 -25.00 -0.24
N GLU A 377 -6.84 -25.40 0.92
CA GLU A 377 -6.04 -25.62 2.12
C GLU A 377 -5.04 -26.79 2.01
N ASN A 378 -5.23 -27.71 1.07
CA ASN A 378 -4.34 -28.83 0.77
C ASN A 378 -3.31 -28.47 -0.33
N GLY A 379 -3.41 -27.27 -0.92
CA GLY A 379 -2.59 -26.83 -2.05
C GLY A 379 -3.12 -27.29 -3.41
N GLU A 380 -4.32 -27.91 -3.45
CA GLU A 380 -4.96 -28.34 -4.67
C GLU A 380 -5.62 -27.17 -5.41
N HIS A 381 -5.67 -27.26 -6.74
CA HIS A 381 -6.21 -26.18 -7.56
C HIS A 381 -7.73 -26.04 -7.44
N VAL A 382 -8.20 -24.83 -7.19
CA VAL A 382 -9.60 -24.44 -7.29
C VAL A 382 -9.87 -24.02 -8.74
N HIS A 383 -10.74 -24.77 -9.44
CA HIS A 383 -11.00 -24.57 -10.86
C HIS A 383 -12.27 -23.79 -11.17
N ASP A 384 -13.21 -23.79 -10.22
CA ASP A 384 -14.54 -23.21 -10.40
C ASP A 384 -14.53 -21.70 -10.11
N PHE A 385 -15.17 -20.94 -10.99
CA PHE A 385 -15.48 -19.55 -10.71
C PHE A 385 -16.37 -19.44 -9.46
N ASP A 386 -16.32 -18.27 -8.82
CA ASP A 386 -17.04 -17.99 -7.59
C ASP A 386 -16.67 -18.86 -6.37
N SER A 387 -15.67 -19.73 -6.52
CA SER A 387 -15.13 -20.54 -5.42
C SER A 387 -13.91 -19.88 -4.78
N PRO A 388 -13.83 -19.82 -3.43
CA PRO A 388 -12.71 -19.20 -2.74
C PRO A 388 -11.49 -20.11 -2.73
N GLY A 389 -10.30 -19.50 -2.84
CA GLY A 389 -9.01 -20.18 -2.67
C GLY A 389 -7.91 -19.19 -2.34
N GLU A 390 -6.78 -19.67 -1.81
CA GLU A 390 -5.60 -18.83 -1.62
C GLU A 390 -5.08 -18.38 -2.98
N LEU A 391 -4.88 -17.08 -3.14
CA LEU A 391 -4.34 -16.49 -4.36
C LEU A 391 -2.83 -16.71 -4.44
N VAL A 392 -2.41 -17.41 -5.47
CA VAL A 392 -1.00 -17.70 -5.79
C VAL A 392 -0.65 -17.09 -7.12
N MET A 393 0.47 -16.35 -7.20
CA MET A 393 0.80 -15.54 -8.37
C MET A 393 2.26 -15.69 -8.79
N ARG A 394 2.53 -15.48 -10.10
CA ARG A 394 3.87 -15.26 -10.62
C ARG A 394 3.88 -14.13 -11.64
N GLY A 395 5.02 -13.46 -11.78
CA GLY A 395 5.17 -12.37 -12.74
C GLY A 395 6.44 -11.56 -12.52
N PRO A 396 6.75 -10.63 -13.42
CA PRO A 396 7.99 -9.85 -13.39
C PRO A 396 8.08 -8.89 -12.18
N ASN A 397 6.96 -8.54 -11.58
CA ASN A 397 6.85 -7.65 -10.42
C ASN A 397 6.90 -8.39 -9.07
N ILE A 398 6.99 -9.73 -9.05
CA ILE A 398 7.10 -10.50 -7.80
C ILE A 398 8.50 -10.35 -7.20
N MET A 399 8.58 -10.15 -5.90
CA MET A 399 9.82 -9.97 -5.14
C MET A 399 10.81 -11.11 -5.35
N LYS A 400 12.08 -10.82 -5.12
CA LYS A 400 13.12 -11.85 -5.11
C LYS A 400 13.10 -12.72 -3.83
N GLY A 401 12.56 -12.19 -2.75
CA GLY A 401 12.45 -12.85 -1.45
C GLY A 401 12.55 -11.86 -0.28
N TYR A 402 12.68 -12.39 0.93
CA TYR A 402 12.87 -11.60 2.14
C TYR A 402 14.35 -11.50 2.50
N LEU A 403 14.78 -10.28 2.78
CA LEU A 403 16.17 -9.94 3.10
C LEU A 403 16.63 -10.68 4.36
N ARG A 404 17.72 -11.45 4.23
CA ARG A 404 18.34 -12.23 5.33
C ARG A 404 17.38 -13.17 6.05
N ASN A 405 16.34 -13.61 5.35
CA ASN A 405 15.37 -14.55 5.90
C ASN A 405 15.00 -15.61 4.86
N PRO A 406 15.91 -16.58 4.59
CA PRO A 406 15.69 -17.62 3.59
C PRO A 406 14.50 -18.51 3.94
N GLN A 407 14.27 -18.80 5.23
CA GLN A 407 13.12 -19.60 5.63
C GLN A 407 11.80 -18.91 5.28
N ALA A 408 11.66 -17.62 5.63
CA ALA A 408 10.45 -16.88 5.26
C ALA A 408 10.30 -16.74 3.72
N THR A 409 11.41 -16.72 2.98
CA THR A 409 11.38 -16.74 1.52
C THR A 409 10.82 -18.07 1.01
N CYS A 410 11.37 -19.21 1.45
CA CYS A 410 10.84 -20.53 1.09
C CYS A 410 9.37 -20.68 1.46
N ASP A 411 8.97 -20.26 2.65
CA ASP A 411 7.58 -20.33 3.12
C ASP A 411 6.60 -19.49 2.29
N ALA A 412 7.10 -18.44 1.64
CA ALA A 412 6.30 -17.53 0.82
C ALA A 412 6.06 -18.03 -0.61
N PHE A 413 6.70 -19.10 -1.02
CA PHE A 413 6.53 -19.68 -2.35
C PHE A 413 5.98 -21.11 -2.26
N THR A 414 5.45 -21.63 -3.36
CA THR A 414 4.85 -22.98 -3.37
C THR A 414 5.89 -24.09 -3.36
N ASP A 415 7.08 -23.81 -3.86
CA ASP A 415 8.17 -24.76 -4.03
C ASP A 415 9.54 -24.07 -4.09
N GLU A 416 10.60 -24.86 -4.17
CA GLU A 416 11.98 -24.41 -4.19
C GLU A 416 12.37 -23.61 -5.45
N THR A 417 11.56 -23.64 -6.51
CA THR A 417 11.82 -22.84 -7.72
C THR A 417 11.56 -21.36 -7.53
N LEU A 418 10.85 -20.98 -6.45
CA LEU A 418 10.45 -19.62 -6.11
C LEU A 418 9.71 -18.90 -7.24
N GLU A 419 8.94 -19.64 -8.04
CA GLU A 419 8.18 -19.07 -9.14
C GLU A 419 6.79 -18.57 -8.70
N TRP A 420 6.10 -19.37 -7.89
CA TRP A 420 4.72 -19.10 -7.48
C TRP A 420 4.65 -18.58 -6.05
N PHE A 421 4.41 -17.29 -5.95
CA PHE A 421 4.29 -16.58 -4.68
C PHE A 421 2.90 -16.78 -4.05
N LYS A 422 2.87 -17.21 -2.80
CA LYS A 422 1.66 -17.34 -1.96
C LYS A 422 1.35 -16.00 -1.30
N THR A 423 0.22 -15.40 -1.64
CA THR A 423 -0.15 -14.09 -1.07
C THR A 423 -0.59 -14.16 0.38
N GLY A 424 -1.09 -15.31 0.82
CA GLY A 424 -1.78 -15.48 2.09
C GLY A 424 -3.17 -14.83 2.10
N ASP A 425 -3.64 -14.34 0.96
CA ASP A 425 -4.98 -13.74 0.82
C ASP A 425 -5.89 -14.73 0.08
N VAL A 426 -7.13 -14.86 0.56
CA VAL A 426 -8.18 -15.65 -0.10
C VAL A 426 -8.88 -14.78 -1.12
N ALA A 427 -9.01 -15.26 -2.34
CA ALA A 427 -9.69 -14.58 -3.41
C ALA A 427 -10.77 -15.45 -4.04
N VAL A 428 -11.68 -14.79 -4.75
CA VAL A 428 -12.68 -15.38 -5.64
C VAL A 428 -12.47 -14.77 -7.02
N ILE A 429 -12.54 -15.60 -8.05
CA ILE A 429 -12.48 -15.14 -9.45
C ILE A 429 -13.89 -15.24 -10.03
N LYS A 430 -14.37 -14.14 -10.56
CA LYS A 430 -15.68 -14.06 -11.22
C LYS A 430 -15.62 -14.59 -12.66
N PRO A 431 -16.76 -14.99 -13.26
CA PRO A 431 -16.79 -15.48 -14.65
C PRO A 431 -16.25 -14.47 -15.68
N ASP A 432 -16.28 -13.17 -15.38
CA ASP A 432 -15.72 -12.11 -16.23
C ASP A 432 -14.21 -11.89 -15.98
N GLY A 433 -13.60 -12.67 -15.09
CA GLY A 433 -12.20 -12.59 -14.72
C GLY A 433 -11.86 -11.53 -13.68
N GLN A 434 -12.85 -10.82 -13.12
CA GLN A 434 -12.64 -9.89 -12.01
C GLN A 434 -12.33 -10.65 -10.72
N TYR A 435 -11.40 -10.13 -9.92
CA TYR A 435 -11.04 -10.69 -8.63
C TYR A 435 -11.73 -9.94 -7.49
N GLN A 436 -12.11 -10.71 -6.47
CA GLN A 436 -12.57 -10.19 -5.20
C GLN A 436 -11.71 -10.81 -4.10
N ILE A 437 -11.05 -9.96 -3.30
CA ILE A 437 -10.31 -10.40 -2.11
C ILE A 437 -11.31 -10.57 -0.97
N VAL A 438 -11.38 -11.78 -0.45
CA VAL A 438 -12.31 -12.15 0.63
C VAL A 438 -11.74 -11.73 1.98
N ASP A 439 -10.56 -12.23 2.31
CA ASP A 439 -9.80 -11.88 3.52
C ASP A 439 -8.41 -12.55 3.48
N ARG A 440 -7.64 -12.38 4.56
CA ARG A 440 -6.40 -13.13 4.74
C ARG A 440 -6.66 -14.53 5.27
N PHE A 441 -6.00 -15.51 4.70
CA PHE A 441 -6.15 -16.91 5.11
C PHE A 441 -5.92 -17.10 6.63
N LYS A 442 -4.89 -16.43 7.18
CA LYS A 442 -4.56 -16.47 8.62
C LYS A 442 -5.45 -15.59 9.50
N GLU A 443 -6.27 -14.73 8.92
CA GLU A 443 -7.19 -13.83 9.62
C GLU A 443 -8.63 -14.36 9.63
N LEU A 444 -8.94 -15.34 8.75
CA LEU A 444 -10.23 -16.00 8.75
C LEU A 444 -10.53 -16.62 10.12
N ILE A 445 -11.70 -16.29 10.66
CA ILE A 445 -12.15 -16.79 11.96
C ILE A 445 -12.72 -18.19 11.77
N LYS A 446 -12.14 -19.19 12.44
CA LYS A 446 -12.60 -20.57 12.40
C LYS A 446 -13.78 -20.77 13.38
N SER A 447 -14.96 -20.27 12.98
CA SER A 447 -16.16 -20.26 13.82
C SER A 447 -17.03 -21.47 13.55
N LYS A 448 -17.07 -22.42 14.51
CA LYS A 448 -17.97 -23.60 14.49
C LYS A 448 -17.91 -24.37 13.16
N GLY A 449 -16.69 -24.62 12.67
CA GLY A 449 -16.46 -25.34 11.41
C GLY A 449 -16.61 -24.50 10.13
N HIS A 450 -16.88 -23.19 10.26
CA HIS A 450 -16.96 -22.26 9.13
C HIS A 450 -15.78 -21.28 9.14
N GLN A 451 -15.33 -20.91 7.96
CA GLN A 451 -14.38 -19.79 7.79
C GLN A 451 -15.16 -18.49 7.63
N VAL A 452 -14.98 -17.57 8.56
CA VAL A 452 -15.68 -16.27 8.58
C VAL A 452 -14.67 -15.16 8.34
N ALA A 453 -14.90 -14.35 7.32
CA ALA A 453 -14.03 -13.24 6.97
C ALA A 453 -14.30 -12.04 7.89
N PRO A 454 -13.32 -11.57 8.69
CA PRO A 454 -13.45 -10.34 9.48
C PRO A 454 -13.90 -9.14 8.67
N ALA A 455 -13.36 -8.96 7.47
CA ALA A 455 -13.68 -7.82 6.60
C ALA A 455 -15.17 -7.76 6.20
N GLU A 456 -15.83 -8.90 6.02
CA GLU A 456 -17.28 -8.96 5.77
C GLU A 456 -18.07 -8.42 6.97
N LEU A 457 -17.68 -8.83 8.18
CA LEU A 457 -18.36 -8.42 9.41
C LEU A 457 -18.12 -6.93 9.69
N GLU A 458 -16.89 -6.46 9.49
CA GLU A 458 -16.52 -5.05 9.61
C GLU A 458 -17.33 -4.18 8.64
N ALA A 459 -17.49 -4.62 7.38
CA ALA A 459 -18.25 -3.91 6.38
C ALA A 459 -19.72 -3.71 6.80
N ILE A 460 -20.35 -4.72 7.39
CA ILE A 460 -21.73 -4.63 7.89
C ILE A 460 -21.78 -3.70 9.11
N LEU A 461 -20.88 -3.87 10.10
CA LEU A 461 -20.84 -3.05 11.32
C LEU A 461 -20.64 -1.56 11.01
N LEU A 462 -19.84 -1.21 10.01
CA LEU A 462 -19.65 0.18 9.58
C LEU A 462 -20.91 0.83 9.00
N THR A 463 -21.95 0.05 8.65
CA THR A 463 -23.24 0.61 8.22
C THR A 463 -24.14 1.01 9.39
N HIS A 464 -23.79 0.62 10.62
CA HIS A 464 -24.54 1.05 11.82
C HIS A 464 -24.39 2.57 12.03
N PRO A 465 -25.50 3.29 12.33
CA PRO A 465 -25.47 4.75 12.45
C PRO A 465 -24.49 5.26 13.50
N ASP A 466 -24.32 4.55 14.61
CA ASP A 466 -23.51 4.97 15.75
C ASP A 466 -22.05 4.48 15.71
N VAL A 467 -21.69 3.61 14.75
CA VAL A 467 -20.33 3.09 14.60
C VAL A 467 -19.48 4.06 13.77
N ALA A 468 -18.38 4.53 14.36
CA ALA A 468 -17.38 5.36 13.68
C ALA A 468 -16.32 4.50 13.00
N ASP A 469 -15.81 3.48 13.71
CA ASP A 469 -14.74 2.58 13.25
C ASP A 469 -14.89 1.21 13.90
N VAL A 470 -14.32 0.17 13.26
CA VAL A 470 -14.44 -1.22 13.73
C VAL A 470 -13.31 -2.09 13.25
N ALA A 471 -12.96 -3.06 14.06
CA ALA A 471 -12.17 -4.21 13.67
C ALA A 471 -12.80 -5.49 14.25
N VAL A 472 -12.69 -6.60 13.52
CA VAL A 472 -13.17 -7.91 13.98
C VAL A 472 -12.02 -8.90 14.01
N THR A 473 -11.96 -9.74 15.05
CA THR A 473 -10.98 -10.83 15.16
C THR A 473 -11.64 -12.08 15.68
N GLY A 474 -10.99 -13.23 15.47
CA GLY A 474 -11.34 -14.47 16.18
C GLY A 474 -10.90 -14.39 17.66
N PHE A 475 -11.82 -14.67 18.56
CA PHE A 475 -11.54 -14.92 19.97
C PHE A 475 -11.50 -16.42 20.20
N HIS A 476 -10.31 -16.92 20.53
CA HIS A 476 -10.10 -18.36 20.70
C HIS A 476 -10.75 -18.88 21.98
N VAL A 477 -11.52 -19.96 21.87
CA VAL A 477 -12.16 -20.69 22.99
C VAL A 477 -11.61 -22.10 23.00
N PRO A 478 -10.54 -22.35 23.77
CA PRO A 478 -9.85 -23.64 23.76
C PRO A 478 -10.76 -24.82 24.10
N GLU A 479 -11.70 -24.64 25.04
CA GLU A 479 -12.62 -25.67 25.50
C GLU A 479 -13.61 -26.14 24.43
N GLU A 480 -13.85 -25.29 23.41
CA GLU A 480 -14.76 -25.60 22.28
C GLU A 480 -14.00 -25.92 20.99
N GLY A 481 -12.67 -25.77 20.98
CA GLY A 481 -11.84 -25.97 19.80
C GLY A 481 -12.20 -25.06 18.63
N THR A 482 -12.74 -23.87 18.91
CA THR A 482 -13.25 -22.92 17.92
C THR A 482 -12.82 -21.49 18.22
N GLU A 483 -13.01 -20.62 17.25
CA GLU A 483 -12.93 -19.18 17.44
C GLU A 483 -14.34 -18.57 17.37
N LEU A 484 -14.54 -17.49 18.11
CA LEU A 484 -15.78 -16.73 18.11
C LEU A 484 -15.52 -15.33 17.54
N PRO A 485 -16.33 -14.83 16.58
CA PRO A 485 -16.19 -13.46 16.11
C PRO A 485 -16.36 -12.46 17.26
N ARG A 486 -15.32 -11.61 17.49
CA ARG A 486 -15.30 -10.52 18.46
C ARG A 486 -15.06 -9.21 17.74
N ALA A 487 -15.94 -8.22 17.99
CA ALA A 487 -15.80 -6.91 17.40
C ALA A 487 -15.15 -5.92 18.40
N PHE A 488 -14.28 -5.07 17.88
CA PHE A 488 -13.67 -3.92 18.55
C PHE A 488 -14.22 -2.67 17.88
N ILE A 489 -15.01 -1.87 18.60
CA ILE A 489 -15.82 -0.80 18.01
C ILE A 489 -15.47 0.55 18.63
N VAL A 490 -15.39 1.57 17.79
CA VAL A 490 -15.37 2.98 18.17
C VAL A 490 -16.74 3.57 17.86
N LEU A 491 -17.42 4.10 18.86
CA LEU A 491 -18.68 4.81 18.67
C LEU A 491 -18.45 6.26 18.23
N LYS A 492 -19.41 6.82 17.51
CA LYS A 492 -19.37 8.24 17.14
C LYS A 492 -19.58 9.12 18.38
N PRO A 493 -18.88 10.25 18.49
CA PRO A 493 -19.12 11.20 19.57
C PRO A 493 -20.58 11.67 19.61
N GLY A 494 -21.16 11.67 20.79
CA GLY A 494 -22.54 12.15 21.01
C GLY A 494 -23.66 11.22 20.53
N THR A 495 -23.33 9.98 20.18
CA THR A 495 -24.33 8.95 19.84
C THR A 495 -24.48 7.96 21.02
N GLY A 496 -25.59 7.22 21.02
CA GLY A 496 -25.90 6.23 22.05
C GLY A 496 -26.59 6.81 23.28
N THR A 497 -26.76 5.96 24.30
CA THR A 497 -27.42 6.29 25.56
C THR A 497 -26.49 6.91 26.60
N GLY A 498 -25.18 6.89 26.35
CA GLY A 498 -24.13 7.26 27.31
C GLY A 498 -23.72 6.12 28.26
N ASP A 499 -24.44 4.99 28.22
CA ASP A 499 -24.01 3.76 28.88
C ASP A 499 -23.34 2.80 27.86
N ALA A 500 -22.04 2.67 27.99
CA ALA A 500 -21.21 1.87 27.08
C ALA A 500 -21.71 0.42 26.89
N GLY A 501 -22.23 -0.18 27.96
CA GLY A 501 -22.76 -1.54 27.92
C GLY A 501 -24.03 -1.65 27.11
N THR A 502 -24.97 -0.73 27.33
CA THR A 502 -26.24 -0.65 26.60
C THR A 502 -25.99 -0.41 25.11
N ASP A 503 -25.10 0.52 24.78
CA ASP A 503 -24.79 0.89 23.40
C ASP A 503 -24.11 -0.27 22.65
N ALA A 504 -23.14 -0.95 23.27
CA ALA A 504 -22.49 -2.13 22.69
C ALA A 504 -23.49 -3.26 22.43
N LEU A 505 -24.41 -3.52 23.39
CA LEU A 505 -25.44 -4.56 23.24
C LEU A 505 -26.46 -4.22 22.16
N ALA A 506 -26.80 -2.95 22.00
CA ALA A 506 -27.68 -2.48 20.93
C ALA A 506 -27.05 -2.72 19.55
N VAL A 507 -25.76 -2.36 19.36
CA VAL A 507 -25.00 -2.64 18.14
C VAL A 507 -24.92 -4.14 17.87
N LYS A 508 -24.62 -4.95 18.90
CA LYS A 508 -24.57 -6.42 18.77
C LYS A 508 -25.91 -6.99 18.31
N LYS A 509 -27.00 -6.62 18.96
CA LYS A 509 -28.36 -7.09 18.62
C LYS A 509 -28.72 -6.70 17.18
N TRP A 510 -28.41 -5.45 16.80
CA TRP A 510 -28.64 -4.96 15.44
C TRP A 510 -27.86 -5.77 14.42
N PHE A 511 -26.58 -6.07 14.69
CA PHE A 511 -25.70 -6.83 13.81
C PHE A 511 -26.13 -8.30 13.70
N ASP A 512 -26.36 -8.98 14.84
CA ASP A 512 -26.64 -10.42 14.91
C ASP A 512 -27.91 -10.81 14.13
N THR A 513 -28.85 -9.88 13.93
CA THR A 513 -30.05 -10.12 13.13
C THR A 513 -29.82 -10.02 11.62
N ARG A 514 -28.64 -9.59 11.18
CA ARG A 514 -28.29 -9.33 9.77
C ARG A 514 -27.31 -10.34 9.20
N VAL A 515 -26.85 -11.26 10.01
CA VAL A 515 -25.85 -12.26 9.63
C VAL A 515 -26.26 -13.67 10.00
N ALA A 516 -25.71 -14.66 9.30
CA ALA A 516 -25.91 -16.08 9.65
C ALA A 516 -25.34 -16.39 11.03
N ARG A 517 -25.85 -17.42 11.69
CA ARG A 517 -25.54 -17.76 13.08
C ARG A 517 -24.04 -17.92 13.37
N HIS A 518 -23.28 -18.53 12.45
CA HIS A 518 -21.82 -18.69 12.61
C HIS A 518 -21.04 -17.40 12.47
N LYS A 519 -21.65 -16.34 11.93
CA LYS A 519 -21.09 -15.00 11.75
C LYS A 519 -21.46 -14.03 12.87
N GLN A 520 -22.36 -14.40 13.78
CA GLN A 520 -22.76 -13.55 14.90
C GLN A 520 -21.61 -13.29 15.85
N LEU A 521 -21.65 -12.15 16.55
CA LEU A 521 -20.59 -11.72 17.47
C LEU A 521 -20.63 -12.50 18.80
N TRP A 522 -20.43 -13.80 18.72
CA TRP A 522 -20.42 -14.67 19.91
C TRP A 522 -19.28 -14.34 20.87
N GLY A 523 -18.16 -13.79 20.36
CA GLY A 523 -17.05 -13.27 21.17
C GLY A 523 -17.33 -11.91 21.82
N GLY A 524 -18.51 -11.31 21.55
CA GLY A 524 -18.93 -10.03 22.12
C GLY A 524 -18.33 -8.82 21.42
N ILE A 525 -18.55 -7.65 22.04
CA ILE A 525 -18.07 -6.34 21.58
C ILE A 525 -17.17 -5.72 22.66
N VAL A 526 -15.99 -5.28 22.27
CA VAL A 526 -15.09 -4.42 23.05
C VAL A 526 -15.17 -3.01 22.51
N LEU A 527 -15.43 -2.04 23.36
CA LEU A 527 -15.41 -0.63 22.97
C LEU A 527 -14.00 -0.06 23.08
N LEU A 528 -13.58 0.68 22.07
CA LEU A 528 -12.28 1.32 21.97
C LEU A 528 -12.43 2.83 21.77
N LEU A 529 -11.40 3.59 22.13
CA LEU A 529 -11.26 4.99 21.74
C LEU A 529 -10.77 5.10 20.28
N GLU A 530 -9.94 4.14 19.84
CA GLU A 530 -9.37 4.11 18.49
C GLU A 530 -9.07 2.67 18.09
N VAL A 531 -9.33 2.32 16.83
CA VAL A 531 -8.88 1.05 16.24
C VAL A 531 -7.42 1.19 15.82
N PRO A 532 -6.50 0.32 16.32
CA PRO A 532 -5.10 0.39 15.96
C PRO A 532 -4.89 0.09 14.48
N LYS A 533 -4.29 1.05 13.77
CA LYS A 533 -4.00 0.97 12.33
C LYS A 533 -2.56 1.36 12.04
N SER A 534 -2.01 0.80 10.96
CA SER A 534 -0.75 1.27 10.40
C SER A 534 -0.95 2.64 9.75
N PRO A 535 0.12 3.40 9.46
CA PRO A 535 0.02 4.65 8.69
C PRO A 535 -0.57 4.48 7.29
N SER A 536 -0.49 3.27 6.72
CA SER A 536 -1.18 2.93 5.47
C SER A 536 -2.67 2.58 5.66
N GLY A 537 -3.23 2.75 6.87
CA GLY A 537 -4.63 2.50 7.17
C GLY A 537 -5.00 1.03 7.40
N LYS A 538 -4.02 0.11 7.43
CA LYS A 538 -4.26 -1.32 7.67
C LYS A 538 -4.50 -1.58 9.15
N ILE A 539 -5.57 -2.31 9.48
CA ILE A 539 -5.88 -2.72 10.87
C ILE A 539 -4.78 -3.64 11.41
N LEU A 540 -4.27 -3.31 12.59
CA LEU A 540 -3.25 -4.09 13.30
C LEU A 540 -3.91 -5.16 14.18
N ARG A 541 -4.57 -6.16 13.56
CA ARG A 541 -5.36 -7.19 14.26
C ARG A 541 -4.56 -7.98 15.30
N ARG A 542 -3.25 -8.10 15.13
CA ARG A 542 -2.39 -8.74 16.14
C ARG A 542 -2.49 -8.06 17.50
N MET A 543 -2.53 -6.71 17.52
CA MET A 543 -2.67 -5.96 18.77
C MET A 543 -4.05 -6.17 19.42
N LEU A 544 -5.07 -6.46 18.62
CA LEU A 544 -6.41 -6.73 19.10
C LEU A 544 -6.57 -8.17 19.60
N ARG A 545 -5.94 -9.14 18.91
CA ARG A 545 -5.95 -10.55 19.34
C ARG A 545 -5.26 -10.78 20.69
N SER A 546 -4.26 -9.97 21.04
CA SER A 546 -3.60 -10.04 22.36
C SER A 546 -4.44 -9.47 23.50
N ARG A 547 -5.55 -8.79 23.22
CA ARG A 547 -6.47 -8.21 24.21
C ARG A 547 -7.52 -9.21 24.67
N THR A 548 -7.08 -10.36 25.16
CA THR A 548 -7.96 -11.46 25.59
C THR A 548 -8.73 -11.15 26.86
N ASP A 549 -8.14 -10.34 27.75
CA ASP A 549 -8.68 -9.98 29.05
C ASP A 549 -9.61 -8.77 29.04
N ASP A 550 -9.75 -8.09 27.89
CA ASP A 550 -10.66 -6.96 27.75
C ASP A 550 -12.11 -7.41 27.99
N PHE A 551 -12.83 -6.60 28.73
CA PHE A 551 -14.26 -6.84 28.94
C PHE A 551 -15.02 -6.71 27.63
N ALA A 552 -15.71 -7.80 27.24
CA ALA A 552 -16.48 -7.85 26.00
C ALA A 552 -17.99 -7.92 26.33
N HIS A 553 -18.71 -6.87 25.97
CA HIS A 553 -20.15 -6.78 26.13
C HIS A 553 -20.86 -7.86 25.29
N GLY A 554 -21.80 -8.60 25.91
CA GLY A 554 -22.56 -9.63 25.23
C GLY A 554 -21.78 -10.93 24.94
N TYR A 555 -20.54 -11.07 25.45
CA TYR A 555 -19.87 -12.37 25.51
C TYR A 555 -20.45 -13.18 26.66
N THR A 556 -20.96 -14.35 26.33
CA THR A 556 -21.43 -15.31 27.32
C THR A 556 -20.58 -16.57 27.18
N LYS A 557 -19.80 -16.90 28.19
CA LYS A 557 -19.08 -18.17 28.22
C LYS A 557 -20.11 -19.30 28.15
N VAL A 558 -20.15 -20.02 27.03
CA VAL A 558 -21.06 -21.13 26.87
C VAL A 558 -20.62 -22.19 27.87
N LYS A 559 -21.43 -22.46 28.91
CA LYS A 559 -21.20 -23.62 29.78
C LYS A 559 -21.36 -24.83 28.89
N SER A 560 -20.28 -25.61 28.69
CA SER A 560 -20.38 -26.92 28.05
C SER A 560 -21.45 -27.70 28.77
N LYS A 561 -22.55 -28.00 28.11
CA LYS A 561 -23.37 -29.14 28.52
C LYS A 561 -22.62 -30.36 28.00
N LEU A 562 -21.91 -31.01 28.90
CA LEU A 562 -21.50 -32.41 28.75
C LEU A 562 -22.71 -33.29 28.50
#